data_e3ded2ccb9dcc831b1a4accae0140379
#
_entry.id   e3ded2ccb9dcc831b1a4accae0140379
#
_cell.length_a   1.000
_cell.length_b   1.000
_cell.length_c   1.000
_cell.angle_alpha   90.00
_cell.angle_beta   90.00
_cell.angle_gamma   90.00
#
_symmetry.space_group_name_H-M   'P 1'
#
loop_
_entity.id
_entity.type
_entity.pdbx_description
1 polymer ?
#
loop_
_entity_poly.entity_id
_entity_poly.type
_entity_poly.pdbx_seq_one_letter_code
_entity_poly.pdbx_strand_id
1 'polypeptide(L)'
;MTRTLLVDNYDSYTFNLYQLIAEINNQEPLVVVNDDPMLSGPLPEDIDNIVVSPGPGRPQHARDIGLVGDLLRRTTLPVLGVCFGHQTIAHLAGASVVAAPEPRHGHLAKVSHDGDPLFAGVPREFVAVRYHSLCVEEPLPEELVATAWADDGVLMALRHRDRPQWGVQFHPESVASQYGGEILRNFAELTRRTQRGQRPSITVTETVNASRDDTPGTVAELGLVSRVVQTAADAEAIFLELFADSPHCFWLDSSRVEEGLSRFSFLGDTSGPLSEVLTCRTGSGVVEVSDANGVHVVTGSVFDVLERRLQERRVPDTDLPFNLTGGYVGYFGYELKAECGAAARHTAETPDAAWMFADRVIAVDHQEGLTYLVAVHDGKTARDAQEWVDRTSAQLTGLHPAEGEPVVVPAPGLPPDAEEHLVRDRNQYLADIAECRRQLNLGESYEICLTDKLHLPFHDDDTSFYRRLRRANPAPYAALVR
;
A
#
# COMPACT_ATOMS: atom_id res chain seq x y z
N MET A 1 -3.72 1.75 26.47
CA MET A 1 -3.66 1.55 25.01
C MET A 1 -4.54 0.36 24.69
N THR A 2 -5.13 0.28 23.53
CA THR A 2 -6.00 -0.84 23.12
C THR A 2 -5.24 -1.70 22.12
N ARG A 3 -5.00 -2.98 22.43
CA ARG A 3 -4.32 -3.91 21.51
C ARG A 3 -5.36 -4.72 20.75
N THR A 4 -5.33 -4.64 19.44
CA THR A 4 -6.27 -5.30 18.55
C THR A 4 -5.66 -6.56 17.96
N LEU A 5 -6.42 -7.66 17.93
CA LEU A 5 -6.17 -8.79 17.03
C LEU A 5 -6.88 -8.50 15.70
N LEU A 6 -6.12 -8.32 14.62
CA LEU A 6 -6.65 -8.18 13.27
C LEU A 6 -6.57 -9.53 12.56
N VAL A 7 -7.72 -10.14 12.31
CA VAL A 7 -7.80 -11.40 11.56
C VAL A 7 -7.92 -11.11 10.08
N ASP A 8 -6.93 -11.54 9.32
CA ASP A 8 -6.85 -11.37 7.87
C ASP A 8 -7.54 -12.54 7.14
N ASN A 9 -8.56 -12.23 6.37
CA ASN A 9 -9.24 -13.19 5.49
C ASN A 9 -8.61 -13.21 4.07
N TYR A 10 -7.30 -13.08 3.98
CA TYR A 10 -6.55 -13.03 2.71
C TYR A 10 -7.01 -11.86 1.83
N ASP A 11 -7.17 -10.70 2.45
CA ASP A 11 -7.70 -9.50 1.80
C ASP A 11 -6.62 -8.45 1.52
N SER A 12 -6.64 -7.83 0.35
CA SER A 12 -5.68 -6.79 -0.04
C SER A 12 -5.82 -5.48 0.77
N TYR A 13 -6.97 -5.24 1.41
CA TYR A 13 -7.23 -4.05 2.23
C TYR A 13 -6.95 -4.24 3.72
N THR A 14 -6.57 -5.44 4.16
CA THR A 14 -6.26 -5.72 5.59
C THR A 14 -5.24 -4.74 6.15
N PHE A 15 -4.19 -4.41 5.40
CA PHE A 15 -3.16 -3.49 5.87
C PHE A 15 -3.58 -2.01 5.89
N ASN A 16 -4.64 -1.62 5.19
CA ASN A 16 -5.26 -0.32 5.39
C ASN A 16 -5.98 -0.24 6.74
N LEU A 17 -6.68 -1.33 7.14
CA LEU A 17 -7.23 -1.46 8.50
C LEU A 17 -6.11 -1.45 9.55
N TYR A 18 -5.02 -2.18 9.30
CA TYR A 18 -3.85 -2.18 10.18
C TYR A 18 -3.36 -0.76 10.48
N GLN A 19 -3.11 0.04 9.44
CA GLN A 19 -2.61 1.41 9.61
C GLN A 19 -3.57 2.29 10.41
N LEU A 20 -4.86 2.29 10.07
CA LEU A 20 -5.86 3.06 10.78
C LEU A 20 -6.00 2.63 12.25
N ILE A 21 -5.98 1.33 12.53
CA ILE A 21 -6.04 0.80 13.90
C ILE A 21 -4.78 1.21 14.68
N ALA A 22 -3.60 1.11 14.06
CA ALA A 22 -2.34 1.50 14.69
C ALA A 22 -2.33 2.98 15.07
N GLU A 23 -2.78 3.86 14.18
CA GLU A 23 -2.91 5.31 14.44
C GLU A 23 -3.90 5.59 15.58
N ILE A 24 -5.09 4.98 15.55
CA ILE A 24 -6.17 5.23 16.52
C ILE A 24 -5.80 4.72 17.91
N ASN A 25 -5.18 3.55 17.99
CA ASN A 25 -4.81 2.91 19.25
C ASN A 25 -3.43 3.37 19.77
N ASN A 26 -2.64 4.05 18.94
CA ASN A 26 -1.21 4.31 19.17
C ASN A 26 -0.46 3.04 19.54
N GLN A 27 -0.82 1.93 18.87
CA GLN A 27 -0.27 0.59 19.06
C GLN A 27 -0.60 -0.27 17.84
N GLU A 28 0.39 -0.99 17.34
CA GLU A 28 0.23 -1.90 16.21
C GLU A 28 -0.69 -3.07 16.56
N PRO A 29 -1.66 -3.43 15.71
CA PRO A 29 -2.44 -4.63 15.88
C PRO A 29 -1.60 -5.89 15.62
N LEU A 30 -1.94 -6.99 16.31
CA LEU A 30 -1.44 -8.30 15.97
C LEU A 30 -2.22 -8.84 14.77
N VAL A 31 -1.55 -9.08 13.64
CA VAL A 31 -2.19 -9.63 12.42
C VAL A 31 -1.97 -11.13 12.38
N VAL A 32 -3.04 -11.87 12.11
CA VAL A 32 -3.00 -13.32 11.86
C VAL A 32 -3.98 -13.68 10.73
N VAL A 33 -3.65 -14.67 9.92
CA VAL A 33 -4.56 -15.18 8.88
C VAL A 33 -5.70 -16.00 9.50
N ASN A 34 -6.82 -16.12 8.81
CA ASN A 34 -8.07 -16.71 9.32
C ASN A 34 -7.99 -18.21 9.62
N ASP A 35 -6.96 -18.89 9.13
CA ASP A 35 -6.67 -20.31 9.38
C ASP A 35 -5.45 -20.52 10.28
N ASP A 36 -4.92 -19.47 10.90
CA ASP A 36 -3.81 -19.57 11.85
C ASP A 36 -4.23 -20.40 13.08
N PRO A 37 -3.45 -21.45 13.44
CA PRO A 37 -3.74 -22.29 14.60
C PRO A 37 -3.89 -21.53 15.94
N MET A 38 -3.31 -20.34 16.07
CA MET A 38 -3.50 -19.47 17.24
C MET A 38 -4.97 -19.16 17.48
N LEU A 39 -5.78 -19.05 16.41
CA LEU A 39 -7.22 -18.80 16.51
C LEU A 39 -8.01 -19.96 17.13
N SER A 40 -7.44 -21.16 17.25
CA SER A 40 -8.08 -22.31 17.94
C SER A 40 -7.81 -22.35 19.44
N GLY A 41 -6.75 -21.69 19.90
CA GLY A 41 -6.32 -21.64 21.29
C GLY A 41 -6.84 -20.45 22.08
N PRO A 42 -6.40 -20.27 23.35
CA PRO A 42 -6.58 -19.03 24.07
C PRO A 42 -5.78 -17.91 23.38
N LEU A 43 -6.40 -16.75 23.23
CA LEU A 43 -5.72 -15.57 22.70
C LEU A 43 -4.72 -15.02 23.75
N PRO A 44 -3.67 -14.28 23.32
CA PRO A 44 -2.80 -13.55 24.24
C PRO A 44 -3.62 -12.66 25.18
N GLU A 45 -3.23 -12.62 26.45
CA GLU A 45 -3.96 -11.91 27.53
C GLU A 45 -4.03 -10.39 27.32
N ASP A 46 -3.13 -9.85 26.51
CA ASP A 46 -3.03 -8.43 26.21
C ASP A 46 -3.88 -7.99 25.00
N ILE A 47 -4.60 -8.92 24.36
CA ILE A 47 -5.57 -8.58 23.31
C ILE A 47 -6.86 -8.04 23.94
N ASP A 48 -7.23 -6.83 23.56
CA ASP A 48 -8.41 -6.13 24.06
C ASP A 48 -9.67 -6.29 23.20
N ASN A 49 -9.49 -6.42 21.88
CA ASN A 49 -10.57 -6.60 20.92
C ASN A 49 -10.11 -7.34 19.66
N ILE A 50 -11.08 -7.67 18.81
CA ILE A 50 -10.84 -8.38 17.54
C ILE A 50 -11.45 -7.57 16.41
N VAL A 51 -10.71 -7.38 15.32
CA VAL A 51 -11.24 -6.91 14.04
C VAL A 51 -11.10 -8.04 13.02
N VAL A 52 -12.19 -8.38 12.35
CA VAL A 52 -12.23 -9.38 11.28
C VAL A 52 -12.29 -8.64 9.95
N SER A 53 -11.28 -8.80 9.13
CA SER A 53 -11.09 -8.06 7.89
C SER A 53 -12.15 -8.39 6.83
N PRO A 54 -12.24 -7.59 5.75
CA PRO A 54 -12.81 -8.04 4.48
C PRO A 54 -12.15 -9.33 4.00
N GLY A 55 -12.70 -9.94 2.96
CA GLY A 55 -12.12 -11.13 2.34
C GLY A 55 -12.99 -11.70 1.22
N PRO A 56 -12.39 -12.51 0.35
CA PRO A 56 -13.11 -13.24 -0.68
C PRO A 56 -13.90 -14.42 -0.09
N GLY A 57 -14.79 -14.99 -0.90
CA GLY A 57 -15.54 -16.20 -0.53
C GLY A 57 -16.86 -15.93 0.16
N ARG A 58 -17.33 -16.94 0.90
CA ARG A 58 -18.63 -16.97 1.55
C ARG A 58 -18.52 -17.49 2.97
N PRO A 59 -19.17 -16.88 3.97
CA PRO A 59 -19.10 -17.37 5.35
C PRO A 59 -19.75 -18.74 5.56
N GLN A 60 -20.56 -19.22 4.59
CA GLN A 60 -21.13 -20.57 4.61
C GLN A 60 -20.11 -21.67 4.26
N HIS A 61 -18.99 -21.31 3.66
CA HIS A 61 -17.96 -22.27 3.25
C HIS A 61 -16.89 -22.38 4.34
N ALA A 62 -16.66 -23.56 4.86
CA ALA A 62 -15.70 -23.80 5.93
C ALA A 62 -14.25 -23.38 5.53
N ARG A 63 -13.88 -23.53 4.25
CA ARG A 63 -12.57 -23.11 3.73
C ARG A 63 -12.37 -21.58 3.77
N ASP A 64 -13.48 -20.81 3.59
CA ASP A 64 -13.41 -19.35 3.46
C ASP A 64 -13.45 -18.69 4.83
N ILE A 65 -14.24 -19.26 5.78
CA ILE A 65 -14.34 -18.76 7.16
C ILE A 65 -13.15 -19.16 8.04
N GLY A 66 -12.46 -20.25 7.68
CA GLY A 66 -11.35 -20.79 8.45
C GLY A 66 -11.71 -21.03 9.92
N LEU A 67 -10.84 -20.61 10.83
CA LEU A 67 -11.00 -20.75 12.28
C LEU A 67 -11.75 -19.57 12.92
N VAL A 68 -12.08 -18.53 12.15
CA VAL A 68 -12.78 -17.33 12.64
C VAL A 68 -14.15 -17.70 13.21
N GLY A 69 -14.88 -18.62 12.59
CA GLY A 69 -16.18 -19.06 13.07
C GLY A 69 -16.16 -19.56 14.51
N ASP A 70 -15.20 -20.38 14.85
CA ASP A 70 -15.03 -20.91 16.20
C ASP A 70 -14.53 -19.86 17.18
N LEU A 71 -13.62 -18.98 16.75
CA LEU A 71 -13.17 -17.83 17.53
C LEU A 71 -14.37 -16.94 17.93
N LEU A 72 -15.21 -16.54 16.97
CA LEU A 72 -16.33 -15.63 17.22
C LEU A 72 -17.43 -16.26 18.10
N ARG A 73 -17.61 -17.58 18.06
CA ARG A 73 -18.57 -18.27 18.95
C ARG A 73 -18.12 -18.27 20.40
N ARG A 74 -16.81 -18.38 20.67
CA ARG A 74 -16.25 -18.54 22.02
C ARG A 74 -15.75 -17.27 22.67
N THR A 75 -15.41 -16.23 21.86
CA THR A 75 -14.86 -15.00 22.41
C THR A 75 -15.89 -14.17 23.15
N THR A 76 -15.46 -13.53 24.23
CA THR A 76 -16.19 -12.50 24.97
C THR A 76 -15.62 -11.10 24.70
N LEU A 77 -14.53 -11.02 23.93
CA LEU A 77 -13.92 -9.75 23.53
C LEU A 77 -14.83 -9.01 22.55
N PRO A 78 -14.80 -7.68 22.53
CA PRO A 78 -15.44 -6.89 21.50
C PRO A 78 -14.94 -7.25 20.10
N VAL A 79 -15.85 -7.38 19.14
CA VAL A 79 -15.57 -7.74 17.74
C VAL A 79 -16.15 -6.71 16.80
N LEU A 80 -15.35 -6.28 15.82
CA LEU A 80 -15.84 -5.56 14.64
C LEU A 80 -15.56 -6.41 13.40
N GLY A 81 -16.60 -6.79 12.67
CA GLY A 81 -16.50 -7.43 11.36
C GLY A 81 -16.62 -6.40 10.24
N VAL A 82 -15.71 -6.41 9.28
CA VAL A 82 -15.74 -5.56 8.09
C VAL A 82 -16.01 -6.42 6.87
N CYS A 83 -17.00 -6.07 6.07
CA CYS A 83 -17.42 -6.73 4.83
C CYS A 83 -17.65 -8.24 5.02
N PHE A 84 -16.68 -9.09 4.69
CA PHE A 84 -16.75 -10.54 4.97
C PHE A 84 -16.91 -10.82 6.47
N GLY A 85 -16.20 -10.08 7.34
CA GLY A 85 -16.35 -10.18 8.79
C GLY A 85 -17.76 -9.85 9.28
N HIS A 86 -18.44 -8.84 8.70
CA HIS A 86 -19.84 -8.51 8.95
C HIS A 86 -20.75 -9.67 8.55
N GLN A 87 -20.57 -10.22 7.36
CA GLN A 87 -21.33 -11.37 6.86
C GLN A 87 -21.10 -12.61 7.72
N THR A 88 -19.87 -12.80 8.22
CA THR A 88 -19.51 -13.89 9.15
C THR A 88 -20.28 -13.77 10.47
N ILE A 89 -20.33 -12.59 11.09
CA ILE A 89 -21.11 -12.36 12.32
C ILE A 89 -22.60 -12.66 12.07
N ALA A 90 -23.15 -12.18 10.95
CA ALA A 90 -24.52 -12.41 10.58
C ALA A 90 -24.84 -13.89 10.37
N HIS A 91 -24.00 -14.60 9.61
CA HIS A 91 -24.16 -16.03 9.35
C HIS A 91 -24.12 -16.88 10.63
N LEU A 92 -23.18 -16.58 11.54
CA LEU A 92 -23.05 -17.31 12.80
C LEU A 92 -24.27 -17.11 13.74
N ALA A 93 -24.98 -16.00 13.60
CA ALA A 93 -26.24 -15.73 14.30
C ALA A 93 -27.47 -16.24 13.52
N GLY A 94 -27.29 -16.97 12.43
CA GLY A 94 -28.36 -17.60 11.67
C GLY A 94 -28.99 -16.74 10.56
N ALA A 95 -28.43 -15.57 10.25
CA ALA A 95 -28.89 -14.77 9.13
C ALA A 95 -28.47 -15.37 7.78
N SER A 96 -29.27 -15.15 6.74
CA SER A 96 -28.95 -15.52 5.37
C SER A 96 -27.95 -14.53 4.76
N VAL A 97 -26.88 -15.04 4.15
CA VAL A 97 -25.97 -14.25 3.30
C VAL A 97 -26.21 -14.67 1.87
N VAL A 98 -26.70 -13.74 1.06
CA VAL A 98 -27.19 -13.96 -0.31
C VAL A 98 -26.48 -13.08 -1.31
N ALA A 99 -26.68 -13.30 -2.61
CA ALA A 99 -26.21 -12.38 -3.63
C ALA A 99 -26.86 -11.01 -3.44
N ALA A 100 -26.05 -9.95 -3.47
CA ALA A 100 -26.54 -8.58 -3.45
C ALA A 100 -27.43 -8.32 -4.69
N PRO A 101 -28.47 -7.47 -4.57
CA PRO A 101 -29.33 -7.11 -5.70
C PRO A 101 -28.51 -6.61 -6.91
N GLU A 102 -27.45 -5.85 -6.62
CA GLU A 102 -26.47 -5.42 -7.58
C GLU A 102 -25.08 -5.53 -6.96
N PRO A 103 -24.13 -6.28 -7.54
CA PRO A 103 -22.73 -6.27 -7.11
C PRO A 103 -22.12 -4.87 -7.22
N ARG A 104 -21.48 -4.41 -6.15
CA ARG A 104 -20.87 -3.08 -6.06
C ARG A 104 -19.40 -3.22 -5.74
N HIS A 105 -18.52 -2.79 -6.67
CA HIS A 105 -17.06 -2.88 -6.53
C HIS A 105 -16.43 -1.51 -6.78
N GLY A 106 -15.96 -0.86 -5.70
CA GLY A 106 -15.42 0.50 -5.74
C GLY A 106 -16.48 1.59 -5.90
N HIS A 107 -17.76 1.27 -5.67
CA HIS A 107 -18.85 2.22 -5.81
C HIS A 107 -19.13 2.94 -4.49
N LEU A 108 -19.28 4.25 -4.58
CA LEU A 108 -19.77 5.07 -3.48
C LEU A 108 -21.27 4.87 -3.30
N ALA A 109 -21.71 4.72 -2.06
CA ALA A 109 -23.12 4.67 -1.68
C ALA A 109 -23.41 5.62 -0.51
N LYS A 110 -24.59 6.19 -0.48
CA LYS A 110 -25.09 6.89 0.71
C LYS A 110 -25.52 5.85 1.72
N VAL A 111 -25.03 5.97 2.94
CA VAL A 111 -25.35 5.11 4.06
C VAL A 111 -26.09 5.95 5.11
N SER A 112 -27.27 5.49 5.52
CA SER A 112 -28.02 6.08 6.63
C SER A 112 -28.01 5.13 7.82
N HIS A 113 -27.87 5.65 9.05
CA HIS A 113 -27.80 4.86 10.28
C HIS A 113 -28.83 5.31 11.33
N ASP A 114 -29.15 4.42 12.27
CA ASP A 114 -30.13 4.66 13.32
C ASP A 114 -29.62 5.44 14.52
N GLY A 115 -28.31 5.64 14.64
CA GLY A 115 -27.67 6.29 15.77
C GLY A 115 -27.03 5.32 16.76
N ASP A 116 -26.77 4.07 16.36
CA ASP A 116 -26.01 3.11 17.18
C ASP A 116 -24.69 3.74 17.67
N PRO A 117 -24.22 3.39 18.88
CA PRO A 117 -22.97 3.91 19.43
C PRO A 117 -21.74 3.78 18.53
N LEU A 118 -21.71 2.80 17.62
CA LEU A 118 -20.66 2.67 16.62
C LEU A 118 -20.57 3.90 15.69
N PHE A 119 -21.69 4.59 15.48
CA PHE A 119 -21.80 5.80 14.64
C PHE A 119 -21.84 7.10 15.45
N ALA A 120 -21.39 7.10 16.71
CA ALA A 120 -21.37 8.31 17.52
C ALA A 120 -20.52 9.41 16.85
N GLY A 121 -21.09 10.61 16.67
CA GLY A 121 -20.44 11.73 16.00
C GLY A 121 -20.42 11.68 14.46
N VAL A 122 -20.89 10.59 13.87
CA VAL A 122 -21.05 10.47 12.42
C VAL A 122 -22.38 11.10 12.00
N PRO A 123 -22.45 11.90 10.92
CA PRO A 123 -23.72 12.40 10.39
C PRO A 123 -24.70 11.26 10.04
N ARG A 124 -26.00 11.51 10.21
CA ARG A 124 -27.05 10.50 9.94
C ARG A 124 -26.97 9.87 8.55
N GLU A 125 -26.45 10.62 7.59
CA GLU A 125 -26.15 10.16 6.24
C GLU A 125 -24.69 10.50 5.94
N PHE A 126 -23.96 9.54 5.39
CA PHE A 126 -22.58 9.70 4.95
C PHE A 126 -22.31 8.84 3.72
N VAL A 127 -21.16 9.05 3.07
CA VAL A 127 -20.77 8.27 1.89
C VAL A 127 -19.72 7.25 2.27
N ALA A 128 -19.92 6.00 1.84
CA ALA A 128 -18.96 4.93 2.04
C ALA A 128 -18.77 4.10 0.77
N VAL A 129 -17.60 3.46 0.67
CA VAL A 129 -17.26 2.59 -0.47
C VAL A 129 -17.74 1.17 -0.22
N ARG A 130 -18.29 0.57 -1.26
CA ARG A 130 -18.74 -0.83 -1.29
C ARG A 130 -17.86 -1.66 -2.22
N TYR A 131 -17.46 -2.84 -1.75
CA TYR A 131 -16.72 -3.86 -2.51
C TYR A 131 -17.32 -5.23 -2.23
N HIS A 132 -18.60 -5.46 -2.60
CA HIS A 132 -19.24 -6.73 -2.28
C HIS A 132 -20.25 -7.18 -3.32
N SER A 133 -20.28 -8.49 -3.57
CA SER A 133 -21.29 -9.20 -4.37
C SER A 133 -22.34 -9.90 -3.50
N LEU A 134 -22.07 -10.03 -2.20
CA LEU A 134 -22.96 -10.68 -1.23
C LEU A 134 -23.43 -9.66 -0.20
N CYS A 135 -24.61 -9.87 0.36
CA CYS A 135 -25.14 -9.06 1.44
C CYS A 135 -25.93 -9.92 2.44
N VAL A 136 -26.13 -9.40 3.63
CA VAL A 136 -27.00 -10.00 4.63
C VAL A 136 -28.45 -9.66 4.27
N GLU A 137 -29.31 -10.68 4.22
CA GLU A 137 -30.74 -10.56 3.90
C GLU A 137 -31.57 -10.20 5.15
N GLU A 138 -32.52 -9.33 4.98
CA GLU A 138 -33.55 -9.04 6.00
C GLU A 138 -34.83 -9.81 5.71
N PRO A 139 -35.64 -10.22 6.76
CA PRO A 139 -35.49 -9.84 8.16
C PRO A 139 -34.37 -10.58 8.89
N LEU A 140 -33.71 -9.89 9.82
CA LEU A 140 -32.64 -10.48 10.65
C LEU A 140 -33.21 -11.41 11.74
N PRO A 141 -32.47 -12.42 12.21
CA PRO A 141 -32.77 -13.15 13.45
C PRO A 141 -32.86 -12.22 14.66
N GLU A 142 -33.56 -12.68 15.72
CA GLU A 142 -33.80 -11.88 16.94
C GLU A 142 -32.52 -11.45 17.65
N GLU A 143 -31.44 -12.20 17.51
CA GLU A 143 -30.14 -11.93 18.10
C GLU A 143 -29.42 -10.73 17.45
N LEU A 144 -29.82 -10.33 16.27
CA LEU A 144 -29.24 -9.23 15.53
C LEU A 144 -30.13 -7.99 15.47
N VAL A 145 -29.48 -6.84 15.36
CA VAL A 145 -30.15 -5.54 15.17
C VAL A 145 -29.50 -4.87 13.96
N ALA A 146 -30.31 -4.53 12.97
CA ALA A 146 -29.89 -3.70 11.85
C ALA A 146 -29.68 -2.26 12.31
N THR A 147 -28.56 -1.63 11.91
CA THR A 147 -28.18 -0.29 12.41
C THR A 147 -27.85 0.71 11.30
N ALA A 148 -27.61 0.25 10.07
CA ALA A 148 -27.41 1.16 8.92
C ALA A 148 -27.81 0.48 7.60
N TRP A 149 -28.23 1.29 6.62
CA TRP A 149 -28.68 0.87 5.29
C TRP A 149 -28.13 1.78 4.21
N ALA A 150 -27.88 1.22 3.03
CA ALA A 150 -27.58 1.99 1.84
C ALA A 150 -28.86 2.54 1.19
N ASP A 151 -28.69 3.47 0.26
CA ASP A 151 -29.80 4.10 -0.50
C ASP A 151 -30.55 3.11 -1.40
N ASP A 152 -29.96 1.95 -1.73
CA ASP A 152 -30.61 0.84 -2.42
C ASP A 152 -31.28 -0.18 -1.49
N GLY A 153 -31.34 0.11 -0.18
CA GLY A 153 -31.98 -0.72 0.85
C GLY A 153 -31.12 -1.89 1.35
N VAL A 154 -29.89 -2.05 0.88
CA VAL A 154 -28.98 -3.09 1.37
C VAL A 154 -28.51 -2.78 2.78
N LEU A 155 -28.55 -3.79 3.68
CA LEU A 155 -28.06 -3.67 5.04
C LEU A 155 -26.55 -3.37 5.06
N MET A 156 -26.17 -2.24 5.68
CA MET A 156 -24.80 -1.77 5.75
C MET A 156 -24.14 -1.91 7.11
N ALA A 157 -24.92 -2.07 8.17
CA ALA A 157 -24.36 -2.37 9.49
C ALA A 157 -25.36 -3.11 10.36
N LEU A 158 -24.81 -3.92 11.26
CA LEU A 158 -25.56 -4.64 12.29
C LEU A 158 -24.77 -4.70 13.60
N ARG A 159 -25.46 -5.01 14.66
CA ARG A 159 -24.86 -5.44 15.94
C ARG A 159 -25.55 -6.68 16.49
N HIS A 160 -24.82 -7.46 17.26
CA HIS A 160 -25.41 -8.51 18.06
C HIS A 160 -26.07 -7.91 19.32
N ARG A 161 -27.24 -8.44 19.73
CA ARG A 161 -28.01 -7.89 20.85
C ARG A 161 -27.31 -8.12 22.19
N ASP A 162 -26.79 -9.32 22.40
CA ASP A 162 -26.29 -9.80 23.70
C ASP A 162 -24.76 -9.94 23.73
N ARG A 163 -24.09 -9.91 22.59
CA ARG A 163 -22.63 -10.00 22.48
C ARG A 163 -22.06 -8.66 22.03
N PRO A 164 -20.85 -8.31 22.44
CA PRO A 164 -20.18 -7.10 22.00
C PRO A 164 -19.62 -7.28 20.58
N GLN A 165 -20.51 -7.53 19.61
CA GLN A 165 -20.15 -7.78 18.21
C GLN A 165 -20.91 -6.80 17.30
N TRP A 166 -20.17 -6.12 16.45
CA TRP A 166 -20.65 -5.18 15.44
C TRP A 166 -20.15 -5.59 14.07
N GLY A 167 -20.86 -5.25 13.03
CA GLY A 167 -20.43 -5.49 11.67
C GLY A 167 -20.81 -4.33 10.75
N VAL A 168 -19.90 -3.97 9.85
CA VAL A 168 -20.12 -3.00 8.76
C VAL A 168 -19.87 -3.67 7.42
N GLN A 169 -20.78 -3.54 6.45
CA GLN A 169 -20.66 -4.13 5.12
C GLN A 169 -19.76 -3.31 4.20
N PHE A 170 -19.70 -1.99 4.42
CA PHE A 170 -18.81 -1.08 3.70
C PHE A 170 -17.39 -1.13 4.25
N HIS A 171 -16.46 -0.49 3.54
CA HIS A 171 -15.02 -0.45 3.86
C HIS A 171 -14.64 0.87 4.54
N PRO A 172 -14.58 0.92 5.88
CA PRO A 172 -14.20 2.13 6.62
C PRO A 172 -12.73 2.52 6.39
N GLU A 173 -11.87 1.57 6.02
CA GLU A 173 -10.45 1.77 5.74
C GLU A 173 -10.16 2.39 4.38
N SER A 174 -11.15 2.47 3.50
CA SER A 174 -10.99 3.08 2.19
C SER A 174 -10.87 4.59 2.30
N VAL A 175 -9.91 5.19 1.60
CA VAL A 175 -9.70 6.65 1.55
C VAL A 175 -10.95 7.40 1.05
N ALA A 176 -11.80 6.75 0.24
CA ALA A 176 -13.03 7.34 -0.28
C ALA A 176 -14.24 7.12 0.63
N SER A 177 -14.11 6.43 1.76
CA SER A 177 -15.13 6.31 2.79
C SER A 177 -15.02 7.47 3.77
N GLN A 178 -16.13 8.21 3.92
CA GLN A 178 -16.21 9.26 4.93
C GLN A 178 -16.32 8.64 6.33
N TYR A 179 -15.73 9.29 7.32
CA TYR A 179 -15.84 8.94 8.76
C TYR A 179 -15.34 7.54 9.15
N GLY A 180 -14.53 6.87 8.31
CA GLY A 180 -14.01 5.55 8.64
C GLY A 180 -13.16 5.54 9.92
N GLY A 181 -12.30 6.55 10.10
CA GLY A 181 -11.51 6.72 11.31
C GLY A 181 -12.36 6.98 12.57
N GLU A 182 -13.50 7.71 12.45
CA GLU A 182 -14.46 7.94 13.54
C GLU A 182 -15.11 6.63 13.99
N ILE A 183 -15.54 5.82 13.04
CA ILE A 183 -16.17 4.52 13.31
C ILE A 183 -15.19 3.58 14.04
N LEU A 184 -13.93 3.52 13.61
CA LEU A 184 -12.92 2.72 14.30
C LEU A 184 -12.56 3.28 15.70
N ARG A 185 -12.52 4.61 15.88
CA ARG A 185 -12.37 5.24 17.22
C ARG A 185 -13.55 4.90 18.14
N ASN A 186 -14.75 4.91 17.61
CA ASN A 186 -15.94 4.52 18.37
C ASN A 186 -15.87 3.05 18.79
N PHE A 187 -15.40 2.16 17.92
CA PHE A 187 -15.17 0.76 18.28
C PHE A 187 -14.11 0.61 19.38
N ALA A 188 -13.00 1.34 19.32
CA ALA A 188 -12.00 1.36 20.37
C ALA A 188 -12.57 1.89 21.72
N GLU A 189 -13.47 2.87 21.69
CA GLU A 189 -14.16 3.35 22.89
C GLU A 189 -15.18 2.33 23.44
N LEU A 190 -15.93 1.66 22.57
CA LEU A 190 -16.82 0.56 22.97
C LEU A 190 -16.03 -0.58 23.62
N THR A 191 -14.83 -0.90 23.11
CA THR A 191 -13.90 -1.86 23.73
C THR A 191 -13.57 -1.44 25.16
N ARG A 192 -13.14 -0.20 25.37
CA ARG A 192 -12.80 0.32 26.71
C ARG A 192 -13.97 0.28 27.69
N ARG A 193 -15.19 0.55 27.23
CA ARG A 193 -16.40 0.49 28.07
C ARG A 193 -16.74 -0.94 28.49
N THR A 194 -16.62 -1.89 27.59
CA THR A 194 -16.84 -3.31 27.87
C THR A 194 -15.86 -3.82 28.92
N GLN A 195 -14.59 -3.44 28.83
CA GLN A 195 -13.57 -3.83 29.81
C GLN A 195 -13.76 -3.21 31.19
N ARG A 196 -14.19 -1.93 31.26
CA ARG A 196 -14.48 -1.26 32.55
C ARG A 196 -15.62 -1.91 33.30
N GLY A 197 -16.57 -2.52 32.60
CA GLY A 197 -17.67 -3.29 33.21
C GLY A 197 -17.22 -4.67 33.75
N GLN A 198 -16.08 -5.20 33.34
CA GLN A 198 -15.60 -6.54 33.69
C GLN A 198 -14.41 -6.57 34.67
N ARG A 199 -13.70 -5.47 34.89
CA ARG A 199 -12.54 -5.40 35.80
C ARG A 199 -12.97 -4.82 37.17
N PRO A 200 -12.76 -5.55 38.31
CA PRO A 200 -12.74 -4.93 39.61
C PRO A 200 -11.56 -3.96 39.71
N SER A 201 -11.77 -2.81 40.34
CA SER A 201 -10.74 -1.78 40.53
C SER A 201 -9.52 -2.34 41.27
N ILE A 202 -8.47 -2.66 40.56
CA ILE A 202 -7.14 -2.90 41.14
C ILE A 202 -6.29 -1.71 40.74
N THR A 203 -5.91 -0.91 41.72
CA THR A 203 -4.90 0.13 41.58
C THR A 203 -3.56 -0.56 41.41
N VAL A 204 -3.05 -0.65 40.18
CA VAL A 204 -1.69 -1.11 39.90
C VAL A 204 -0.78 0.11 39.86
N THR A 205 0.12 0.19 40.84
CA THR A 205 1.25 1.11 40.82
C THR A 205 2.19 0.63 39.70
N GLU A 206 2.40 1.46 38.72
CA GLU A 206 3.35 1.22 37.62
C GLU A 206 4.75 1.04 38.18
N THR A 207 5.29 -0.15 38.06
CA THR A 207 6.74 -0.39 38.10
C THR A 207 7.18 -0.65 36.67
N VAL A 208 7.72 0.39 36.06
CA VAL A 208 8.39 0.31 34.76
C VAL A 208 9.67 -0.50 34.97
N ASN A 209 9.69 -1.74 34.46
CA ASN A 209 10.91 -2.47 34.19
C ASN A 209 10.87 -2.94 32.74
N ALA A 210 11.26 -2.02 31.86
CA ALA A 210 11.66 -2.38 30.50
C ALA A 210 13.17 -2.57 30.51
N SER A 211 13.63 -3.78 30.62
CA SER A 211 14.99 -4.14 30.22
C SER A 211 14.89 -4.98 28.95
N ARG A 212 14.84 -4.30 27.81
CA ARG A 212 15.37 -4.83 26.56
C ARG A 212 16.81 -4.34 26.49
N ASP A 213 17.75 -5.25 26.71
CA ASP A 213 19.13 -5.09 26.29
C ASP A 213 19.19 -5.24 24.76
N ASP A 214 18.77 -4.19 24.08
CA ASP A 214 19.25 -3.86 22.75
C ASP A 214 20.19 -2.68 22.92
N THR A 215 21.47 -2.98 23.07
CA THR A 215 22.51 -1.96 22.89
C THR A 215 22.48 -1.60 21.40
N PRO A 216 21.99 -0.40 21.01
CA PRO A 216 22.15 0.04 19.63
C PRO A 216 23.65 0.23 19.43
N GLY A 217 24.23 -0.57 18.53
CA GLY A 217 25.46 -0.13 17.89
C GLY A 217 25.20 1.30 17.43
N THR A 218 26.15 2.21 17.70
CA THR A 218 26.09 3.60 17.28
C THR A 218 25.78 3.65 15.79
N VAL A 219 24.51 3.82 15.45
CA VAL A 219 24.07 4.09 14.07
C VAL A 219 24.70 5.43 13.73
N ALA A 220 25.60 5.43 12.75
CA ALA A 220 26.21 6.67 12.26
C ALA A 220 25.08 7.47 11.62
N GLU A 221 24.65 8.53 12.29
CA GLU A 221 23.61 9.43 11.79
C GLU A 221 24.12 10.08 10.50
N LEU A 222 23.41 9.87 9.39
CA LEU A 222 23.75 10.49 8.12
C LEU A 222 23.46 11.98 8.19
N GLY A 223 24.33 12.80 7.58
CA GLY A 223 24.09 14.22 7.40
C GLY A 223 23.54 14.51 6.02
N LEU A 224 23.05 15.72 5.82
CA LEU A 224 22.47 16.17 4.57
C LEU A 224 22.96 17.57 4.20
N VAL A 225 23.36 17.75 2.94
CA VAL A 225 23.62 19.07 2.34
C VAL A 225 22.53 19.32 1.32
N SER A 226 21.88 20.49 1.37
CA SER A 226 20.88 20.86 0.38
C SER A 226 21.10 22.28 -0.15
N ARG A 227 20.62 22.52 -1.37
CA ARG A 227 20.61 23.84 -2.01
C ARG A 227 19.37 24.02 -2.87
N VAL A 228 18.79 25.20 -2.79
CA VAL A 228 17.71 25.63 -3.71
C VAL A 228 18.31 26.47 -4.83
N VAL A 229 18.05 26.08 -6.06
CA VAL A 229 18.38 26.84 -7.27
C VAL A 229 17.10 27.55 -7.73
N GLN A 230 17.16 28.89 -7.85
CA GLN A 230 16.02 29.75 -8.20
C GLN A 230 15.71 29.70 -9.70
N THR A 231 15.54 28.50 -10.25
CA THR A 231 15.15 28.28 -11.64
C THR A 231 14.44 26.93 -11.76
N ALA A 232 13.37 26.90 -12.54
CA ALA A 232 12.79 25.64 -13.00
C ALA A 232 13.69 25.09 -14.10
N ALA A 233 14.66 24.27 -13.73
CA ALA A 233 15.41 23.55 -14.74
C ALA A 233 14.51 22.46 -15.37
N ASP A 234 14.63 22.28 -16.69
CA ASP A 234 13.91 21.23 -17.40
C ASP A 234 14.41 19.84 -16.92
N ALA A 235 13.52 19.06 -16.31
CA ALA A 235 13.85 17.72 -15.80
C ALA A 235 14.40 16.79 -16.88
N GLU A 236 13.94 16.91 -18.13
CA GLU A 236 14.49 16.15 -19.26
C GLU A 236 15.91 16.59 -19.58
N ALA A 237 16.20 17.88 -19.61
CA ALA A 237 17.54 18.39 -19.83
C ALA A 237 18.50 17.98 -18.71
N ILE A 238 18.05 18.02 -17.45
CA ILE A 238 18.82 17.53 -16.29
C ILE A 238 19.17 16.05 -16.49
N PHE A 239 18.18 15.23 -16.84
CA PHE A 239 18.42 13.79 -17.03
C PHE A 239 19.44 13.52 -18.12
N LEU A 240 19.28 14.16 -19.27
CA LEU A 240 20.16 13.98 -20.42
C LEU A 240 21.60 14.41 -20.14
N GLU A 241 21.81 15.49 -19.41
CA GLU A 241 23.15 16.04 -19.14
C GLU A 241 23.86 15.30 -18.01
N LEU A 242 23.13 14.85 -16.98
CA LEU A 242 23.75 14.38 -15.75
C LEU A 242 23.63 12.87 -15.53
N PHE A 243 22.62 12.22 -16.10
CA PHE A 243 22.27 10.83 -15.71
C PHE A 243 22.12 9.86 -16.88
N ALA A 244 22.00 10.34 -18.13
CA ALA A 244 21.73 9.48 -19.28
C ALA A 244 22.80 8.40 -19.52
N ASP A 245 24.05 8.66 -19.16
CA ASP A 245 25.16 7.72 -19.29
C ASP A 245 25.38 6.85 -18.05
N SER A 246 24.65 7.10 -16.94
CA SER A 246 24.78 6.31 -15.71
C SER A 246 24.18 4.92 -15.88
N PRO A 247 24.88 3.83 -15.50
CA PRO A 247 24.36 2.46 -15.64
C PRO A 247 23.14 2.18 -14.75
N HIS A 248 23.07 2.86 -13.60
CA HIS A 248 21.96 2.78 -12.67
C HIS A 248 21.51 4.20 -12.33
N CYS A 249 20.34 4.57 -12.82
CA CYS A 249 19.77 5.90 -12.60
C CYS A 249 18.24 5.82 -12.55
N PHE A 250 17.65 6.87 -12.05
CA PHE A 250 16.19 7.01 -12.04
C PHE A 250 15.76 8.43 -12.40
N TRP A 251 14.61 8.49 -13.01
CA TRP A 251 13.82 9.69 -13.22
C TRP A 251 12.37 9.37 -12.83
N LEU A 252 11.97 9.77 -11.63
CA LEU A 252 10.58 9.75 -11.20
C LEU A 252 9.95 11.04 -11.70
N ASP A 253 9.06 10.94 -12.68
CA ASP A 253 8.65 12.05 -13.52
C ASP A 253 7.18 12.41 -13.29
N SER A 254 6.91 13.70 -13.11
CA SER A 254 5.58 14.30 -13.16
C SER A 254 5.43 15.07 -14.46
N SER A 255 5.30 14.36 -15.58
CA SER A 255 5.16 14.97 -16.91
C SER A 255 3.82 15.70 -17.11
N ARG A 256 2.81 15.39 -16.29
CA ARG A 256 1.55 16.10 -16.13
C ARG A 256 1.38 16.53 -14.68
N VAL A 257 1.53 17.84 -14.43
CA VAL A 257 1.36 18.40 -13.09
C VAL A 257 -0.14 18.59 -12.81
N GLU A 258 -0.60 18.00 -11.69
CA GLU A 258 -1.97 18.15 -11.21
C GLU A 258 -1.95 18.63 -9.76
N GLU A 259 -2.69 19.71 -9.46
CA GLU A 259 -2.77 20.27 -8.12
C GLU A 259 -3.29 19.23 -7.11
N GLY A 260 -2.56 19.05 -6.00
CA GLY A 260 -2.90 18.08 -4.97
C GLY A 260 -2.53 16.62 -5.28
N LEU A 261 -2.04 16.32 -6.50
CA LEU A 261 -1.68 14.97 -6.91
C LEU A 261 -0.19 14.85 -7.27
N SER A 262 0.32 15.68 -8.17
CA SER A 262 1.70 15.63 -8.63
C SER A 262 2.33 17.01 -8.70
N ARG A 263 3.53 17.16 -8.17
CA ARG A 263 4.24 18.43 -8.08
C ARG A 263 5.71 18.32 -8.45
N PHE A 264 6.36 17.23 -8.06
CA PHE A 264 7.81 17.10 -8.16
C PHE A 264 8.22 16.03 -9.17
N SER A 265 9.33 16.27 -9.88
CA SER A 265 10.12 15.22 -10.52
C SER A 265 11.42 15.02 -9.75
N PHE A 266 11.84 13.76 -9.58
CA PHE A 266 13.08 13.41 -8.88
C PHE A 266 14.01 12.66 -9.80
N LEU A 267 15.30 13.02 -9.75
CA LEU A 267 16.35 12.43 -10.58
C LEU A 267 17.56 12.09 -9.73
N GLY A 268 18.22 11.00 -10.06
CA GLY A 268 19.43 10.58 -9.37
C GLY A 268 20.07 9.35 -10.00
N ASP A 269 21.24 8.98 -9.48
CA ASP A 269 21.98 7.80 -9.91
C ASP A 269 22.78 7.19 -8.74
N THR A 270 23.58 6.18 -9.06
CA THR A 270 24.47 5.51 -8.10
C THR A 270 25.93 5.99 -8.18
N SER A 271 26.17 7.22 -8.63
CA SER A 271 27.53 7.77 -8.73
C SER A 271 28.10 8.30 -7.41
N GLY A 272 27.28 8.42 -6.38
CA GLY A 272 27.67 8.92 -5.09
C GLY A 272 28.44 7.90 -4.23
N PRO A 273 29.23 8.36 -3.24
CA PRO A 273 30.10 7.50 -2.45
C PRO A 273 29.37 6.55 -1.49
N LEU A 274 28.11 6.82 -1.17
CA LEU A 274 27.28 5.95 -0.31
C LEU A 274 26.33 5.07 -1.11
N SER A 275 26.34 5.16 -2.44
CA SER A 275 25.45 4.42 -3.31
C SER A 275 25.69 2.92 -3.25
N GLU A 276 24.62 2.16 -3.35
CA GLU A 276 24.65 0.72 -3.57
C GLU A 276 23.44 0.29 -4.41
N VAL A 277 23.56 -0.89 -5.05
CA VAL A 277 22.46 -1.54 -5.77
C VAL A 277 22.19 -2.88 -5.13
N LEU A 278 20.94 -3.13 -4.78
CA LEU A 278 20.46 -4.40 -4.25
C LEU A 278 19.68 -5.12 -5.34
N THR A 279 20.00 -6.37 -5.63
CA THR A 279 19.20 -7.22 -6.52
C THR A 279 18.90 -8.56 -5.88
N CYS A 280 17.72 -9.10 -6.19
CA CYS A 280 17.31 -10.37 -5.63
C CYS A 280 16.48 -11.19 -6.63
N ARG A 281 16.60 -12.53 -6.52
CA ARG A 281 15.76 -13.52 -7.18
C ARG A 281 14.98 -14.28 -6.12
N THR A 282 13.68 -14.38 -6.28
CA THR A 282 12.79 -15.11 -5.38
C THR A 282 13.28 -16.55 -5.15
N GLY A 283 13.29 -16.98 -3.89
CA GLY A 283 13.73 -18.30 -3.49
C GLY A 283 15.25 -18.52 -3.45
N SER A 284 16.05 -17.49 -3.76
CA SER A 284 17.53 -17.58 -3.63
C SER A 284 17.98 -17.56 -2.17
N GLY A 285 17.21 -16.94 -1.28
CA GLY A 285 17.59 -16.71 0.12
C GLY A 285 18.74 -15.72 0.32
N VAL A 286 19.12 -15.02 -0.74
CA VAL A 286 20.20 -14.02 -0.71
C VAL A 286 19.85 -12.79 -1.54
N VAL A 287 20.39 -11.65 -1.12
CA VAL A 287 20.38 -10.38 -1.85
C VAL A 287 21.80 -10.07 -2.31
N GLU A 288 21.99 -9.86 -3.59
CA GLU A 288 23.24 -9.36 -4.13
C GLU A 288 23.34 -7.86 -3.91
N VAL A 289 24.46 -7.41 -3.38
CA VAL A 289 24.76 -6.00 -3.11
C VAL A 289 25.97 -5.59 -3.93
N SER A 290 25.83 -4.56 -4.74
CA SER A 290 26.90 -3.92 -5.50
C SER A 290 27.14 -2.52 -4.94
N ASP A 291 28.31 -2.27 -4.38
CA ASP A 291 28.71 -0.98 -3.79
C ASP A 291 30.15 -0.62 -4.16
N ALA A 292 30.71 0.43 -3.55
CA ALA A 292 32.08 0.87 -3.76
C ALA A 292 33.16 -0.20 -3.42
N ASN A 293 32.81 -1.24 -2.63
CA ASN A 293 33.70 -2.34 -2.26
C ASN A 293 33.59 -3.53 -3.23
N GLY A 294 32.70 -3.47 -4.20
CA GLY A 294 32.45 -4.52 -5.17
C GLY A 294 31.13 -5.25 -4.94
N VAL A 295 31.00 -6.43 -5.54
CA VAL A 295 29.77 -7.24 -5.46
C VAL A 295 29.92 -8.29 -4.36
N HIS A 296 28.95 -8.36 -3.46
CA HIS A 296 28.87 -9.35 -2.40
C HIS A 296 27.42 -9.78 -2.15
N VAL A 297 27.20 -10.81 -1.37
CA VAL A 297 25.86 -11.32 -1.07
C VAL A 297 25.54 -11.21 0.43
N VAL A 298 24.29 -10.89 0.71
CA VAL A 298 23.73 -10.83 2.07
C VAL A 298 22.63 -11.87 2.18
N THR A 299 22.70 -12.73 3.19
CA THR A 299 21.66 -13.74 3.46
C THR A 299 20.42 -13.09 4.07
N GLY A 300 19.25 -13.47 3.61
CA GLY A 300 17.94 -13.01 4.07
C GLY A 300 17.01 -12.68 2.92
N SER A 301 15.75 -12.37 3.26
CA SER A 301 14.80 -11.84 2.28
C SER A 301 15.18 -10.42 1.87
N VAL A 302 14.75 -9.99 0.69
CA VAL A 302 14.97 -8.59 0.27
C VAL A 302 14.28 -7.59 1.20
N PHE A 303 13.17 -7.98 1.82
CA PHE A 303 12.44 -7.16 2.79
C PHE A 303 13.27 -6.91 4.04
N ASP A 304 13.83 -7.98 4.65
CA ASP A 304 14.68 -7.87 5.85
C ASP A 304 15.97 -7.09 5.58
N VAL A 305 16.56 -7.32 4.40
CA VAL A 305 17.80 -6.62 4.03
C VAL A 305 17.54 -5.13 3.82
N LEU A 306 16.48 -4.78 3.09
CA LEU A 306 16.12 -3.40 2.81
C LEU A 306 15.72 -2.65 4.09
N GLU A 307 14.91 -3.27 4.97
CA GLU A 307 14.52 -2.67 6.25
C GLU A 307 15.75 -2.36 7.12
N ARG A 308 16.66 -3.33 7.27
CA ARG A 308 17.90 -3.12 8.02
C ARG A 308 18.74 -2.00 7.42
N ARG A 309 18.86 -1.93 6.09
CA ARG A 309 19.59 -0.86 5.40
C ARG A 309 18.94 0.51 5.62
N LEU A 310 17.61 0.61 5.63
CA LEU A 310 16.89 1.84 5.94
C LEU A 310 17.14 2.29 7.38
N GLN A 311 17.17 1.34 8.33
CA GLN A 311 17.50 1.63 9.73
C GLN A 311 18.95 2.10 9.90
N GLU A 312 19.91 1.46 9.22
CA GLU A 312 21.33 1.82 9.24
C GLU A 312 21.62 3.17 8.56
N ARG A 313 20.77 3.60 7.63
CA ARG A 313 20.96 4.78 6.76
C ARG A 313 19.88 5.84 6.97
N ARG A 314 19.50 6.06 8.21
CA ARG A 314 18.49 7.05 8.53
C ARG A 314 18.99 8.46 8.20
N VAL A 315 18.26 9.14 7.32
CA VAL A 315 18.48 10.54 6.98
C VAL A 315 17.69 11.40 7.97
N PRO A 316 18.26 12.54 8.46
CA PRO A 316 17.55 13.42 9.37
C PRO A 316 16.32 14.06 8.71
N ASP A 317 15.32 14.41 9.52
CA ASP A 317 14.18 15.18 9.10
C ASP A 317 14.61 16.54 8.54
N THR A 318 13.93 17.03 7.52
CA THR A 318 14.24 18.28 6.82
C THR A 318 13.00 19.16 6.66
N ASP A 319 13.20 20.46 6.50
CA ASP A 319 12.14 21.41 6.14
C ASP A 319 11.92 21.49 4.61
N LEU A 320 12.40 20.52 3.83
CA LEU A 320 12.19 20.47 2.38
C LEU A 320 10.73 20.14 2.09
N PRO A 321 10.14 20.67 0.98
CA PRO A 321 8.72 20.49 0.66
C PRO A 321 8.38 19.10 0.08
N PHE A 322 9.26 18.12 0.23
CA PHE A 322 9.13 16.73 -0.22
C PHE A 322 9.88 15.78 0.71
N ASN A 323 9.54 14.50 0.65
CA ASN A 323 10.08 13.46 1.55
C ASN A 323 11.26 12.68 0.97
N LEU A 324 11.48 12.68 -0.36
CA LEU A 324 12.60 11.97 -0.98
C LEU A 324 13.88 12.81 -0.88
N THR A 325 14.58 12.71 0.24
CA THR A 325 15.82 13.45 0.54
C THR A 325 17.07 12.59 0.43
N GLY A 326 16.98 11.46 -0.25
CA GLY A 326 17.92 10.36 -0.36
C GLY A 326 17.23 9.07 0.06
N GLY A 327 17.75 7.92 -0.34
CA GLY A 327 17.15 6.65 0.01
C GLY A 327 17.10 5.67 -1.15
N TYR A 328 16.29 4.62 -0.99
CA TYR A 328 16.18 3.56 -1.98
C TYR A 328 15.11 3.88 -3.01
N VAL A 329 15.48 3.82 -4.28
CA VAL A 329 14.60 3.89 -5.44
C VAL A 329 14.72 2.60 -6.23
N GLY A 330 13.61 1.98 -6.59
CA GLY A 330 13.64 0.70 -7.29
C GLY A 330 12.25 0.08 -7.42
N TYR A 331 12.19 -1.25 -7.49
CA TYR A 331 10.94 -1.97 -7.62
C TYR A 331 10.94 -3.31 -6.90
N PHE A 332 9.75 -3.74 -6.52
CA PHE A 332 9.39 -5.11 -6.20
C PHE A 332 8.65 -5.72 -7.39
N GLY A 333 9.20 -6.77 -7.98
CA GLY A 333 8.53 -7.55 -9.01
C GLY A 333 7.41 -8.40 -8.44
N TYR A 334 6.41 -8.72 -9.26
CA TYR A 334 5.23 -9.46 -8.83
C TYR A 334 5.55 -10.87 -8.28
N GLU A 335 6.68 -11.48 -8.71
CA GLU A 335 7.10 -12.82 -8.28
C GLU A 335 7.56 -12.86 -6.82
N LEU A 336 7.88 -11.72 -6.21
CA LEU A 336 8.14 -11.63 -4.76
C LEU A 336 6.95 -12.04 -3.89
N LYS A 337 5.77 -12.17 -4.45
CA LYS A 337 4.63 -12.78 -3.74
C LYS A 337 4.96 -14.14 -3.11
N ALA A 338 5.95 -14.87 -3.67
CA ALA A 338 6.38 -16.15 -3.11
C ALA A 338 7.14 -16.00 -1.78
N GLU A 339 7.83 -14.88 -1.57
CA GLU A 339 8.42 -14.54 -0.26
C GLU A 339 7.32 -14.23 0.79
N CYS A 340 6.09 -13.91 0.32
CA CYS A 340 4.91 -13.68 1.15
C CYS A 340 3.99 -14.92 1.24
N GLY A 341 4.47 -16.12 0.87
CA GLY A 341 3.75 -17.38 0.99
C GLY A 341 2.93 -17.81 -0.22
N ALA A 342 2.90 -17.03 -1.32
CA ALA A 342 2.20 -17.42 -2.54
C ALA A 342 3.06 -18.34 -3.42
N ALA A 343 2.44 -19.08 -4.35
CA ALA A 343 3.17 -19.97 -5.25
C ALA A 343 3.94 -19.18 -6.34
N ALA A 344 5.24 -19.44 -6.48
CA ALA A 344 6.03 -18.98 -7.62
C ALA A 344 5.66 -19.82 -8.85
N ARG A 345 4.97 -19.24 -9.83
CA ARG A 345 4.54 -19.92 -11.08
C ARG A 345 5.32 -19.48 -12.30
N HIS A 346 5.96 -18.33 -12.23
CA HIS A 346 6.67 -17.70 -13.34
C HIS A 346 8.08 -17.30 -12.89
N THR A 347 8.96 -17.12 -13.86
CA THR A 347 10.30 -16.57 -13.65
C THR A 347 10.47 -15.39 -14.60
N ALA A 348 10.79 -14.22 -14.06
CA ALA A 348 11.08 -13.04 -14.86
C ALA A 348 12.51 -13.09 -15.42
N GLU A 349 12.74 -12.44 -16.55
CA GLU A 349 14.10 -12.25 -17.10
C GLU A 349 14.90 -11.24 -16.26
N THR A 350 14.21 -10.21 -15.76
CA THR A 350 14.75 -9.20 -14.83
C THR A 350 14.83 -9.75 -13.41
N PRO A 351 15.64 -9.16 -12.51
CA PRO A 351 15.58 -9.45 -11.08
C PRO A 351 14.15 -9.30 -10.53
N ASP A 352 13.78 -10.10 -9.51
CA ASP A 352 12.47 -10.00 -8.87
C ASP A 352 12.39 -8.80 -7.92
N ALA A 353 13.54 -8.27 -7.50
CA ALA A 353 13.65 -6.93 -6.90
C ALA A 353 14.96 -6.28 -7.31
N ALA A 354 14.92 -4.97 -7.55
CA ALA A 354 16.11 -4.15 -7.76
C ALA A 354 15.91 -2.79 -7.08
N TRP A 355 16.86 -2.40 -6.23
CA TRP A 355 16.83 -1.16 -5.46
C TRP A 355 18.18 -0.48 -5.49
N MET A 356 18.22 0.80 -5.80
CA MET A 356 19.42 1.62 -5.73
C MET A 356 19.33 2.62 -4.59
N PHE A 357 20.35 2.72 -3.76
CA PHE A 357 20.46 3.81 -2.79
C PHE A 357 21.03 5.03 -3.48
N ALA A 358 20.20 6.07 -3.56
CA ALA A 358 20.59 7.37 -4.09
C ALA A 358 20.97 8.29 -2.94
N ASP A 359 22.26 8.57 -2.78
CA ASP A 359 22.77 9.56 -1.84
C ASP A 359 22.77 10.99 -2.42
N ARG A 360 22.44 11.13 -3.71
CA ARG A 360 22.33 12.39 -4.44
C ARG A 360 21.03 12.43 -5.22
N VAL A 361 20.23 13.45 -4.96
CA VAL A 361 18.91 13.63 -5.57
C VAL A 361 18.74 15.05 -6.06
N ILE A 362 18.21 15.21 -7.26
CA ILE A 362 17.72 16.48 -7.78
C ILE A 362 16.21 16.42 -7.80
N ALA A 363 15.55 17.39 -7.16
CA ALA A 363 14.10 17.52 -7.18
C ALA A 363 13.71 18.79 -7.93
N VAL A 364 12.85 18.67 -8.95
CA VAL A 364 12.30 19.79 -9.70
C VAL A 364 10.88 20.03 -9.22
N ASP A 365 10.63 21.21 -8.68
CA ASP A 365 9.31 21.67 -8.25
C ASP A 365 8.64 22.40 -9.42
N HIS A 366 7.70 21.75 -10.04
CA HIS A 366 6.99 22.27 -11.20
C HIS A 366 5.96 23.36 -10.85
N GLN A 367 5.54 23.48 -9.59
CA GLN A 367 4.60 24.52 -9.15
C GLN A 367 5.31 25.82 -8.79
N GLU A 368 6.37 25.75 -7.97
CA GLU A 368 7.11 26.93 -7.52
C GLU A 368 8.21 27.35 -8.49
N GLY A 369 8.52 26.51 -9.47
CA GLY A 369 9.58 26.79 -10.43
C GLY A 369 10.98 26.77 -9.81
N LEU A 370 11.22 25.88 -8.88
CA LEU A 370 12.46 25.74 -8.13
C LEU A 370 13.13 24.38 -8.41
N THR A 371 14.44 24.32 -8.27
CA THR A 371 15.18 23.05 -8.31
C THR A 371 15.97 22.88 -7.01
N TYR A 372 15.82 21.73 -6.39
CA TYR A 372 16.50 21.38 -5.13
C TYR A 372 17.59 20.36 -5.41
N LEU A 373 18.78 20.61 -4.89
CA LEU A 373 19.89 19.67 -4.86
C LEU A 373 20.00 19.13 -3.45
N VAL A 374 20.05 17.83 -3.30
CA VAL A 374 20.15 17.15 -2.00
C VAL A 374 21.26 16.11 -2.08
N ALA A 375 22.19 16.13 -1.14
CA ALA A 375 23.25 15.14 -1.02
C ALA A 375 23.37 14.65 0.42
N VAL A 376 23.26 13.34 0.61
CA VAL A 376 23.43 12.64 1.87
C VAL A 376 24.91 12.25 2.07
N HIS A 377 25.40 12.30 3.30
CA HIS A 377 26.79 11.96 3.63
C HIS A 377 26.91 11.30 5.02
N ASP A 378 27.97 10.55 5.23
CA ASP A 378 28.32 9.88 6.51
C ASP A 378 29.32 10.67 7.37
N GLY A 379 29.47 11.96 7.13
CA GLY A 379 30.49 12.79 7.77
C GLY A 379 31.87 12.72 7.08
N LYS A 380 32.34 11.55 6.68
CA LYS A 380 33.59 11.41 5.92
C LYS A 380 33.44 11.94 4.50
N THR A 381 32.26 11.78 3.93
CA THR A 381 31.89 12.20 2.57
C THR A 381 31.23 13.58 2.51
N ALA A 382 31.16 14.33 3.64
CA ALA A 382 30.52 15.64 3.72
C ALA A 382 31.11 16.65 2.72
N ARG A 383 32.41 16.65 2.55
CA ARG A 383 33.10 17.53 1.58
C ARG A 383 32.71 17.17 0.14
N ASP A 384 32.67 15.91 -0.19
CA ASP A 384 32.27 15.43 -1.51
C ASP A 384 30.79 15.78 -1.82
N ALA A 385 29.90 15.64 -0.83
CA ALA A 385 28.52 16.10 -0.93
C ALA A 385 28.41 17.59 -1.23
N GLN A 386 29.17 18.44 -0.52
CA GLN A 386 29.20 19.88 -0.75
C GLN A 386 29.75 20.22 -2.15
N GLU A 387 30.88 19.59 -2.56
CA GLU A 387 31.47 19.79 -3.88
C GLU A 387 30.53 19.37 -5.01
N TRP A 388 29.74 18.28 -4.82
CA TRP A 388 28.73 17.87 -5.78
C TRP A 388 27.60 18.91 -5.90
N VAL A 389 27.07 19.40 -4.77
CA VAL A 389 26.04 20.46 -4.76
C VAL A 389 26.53 21.72 -5.45
N ASP A 390 27.77 22.17 -5.19
CA ASP A 390 28.35 23.36 -5.79
C ASP A 390 28.50 23.23 -7.31
N ARG A 391 29.08 22.12 -7.76
CA ARG A 391 29.28 21.80 -9.17
C ARG A 391 27.95 21.68 -9.92
N THR A 392 27.03 20.90 -9.39
CA THR A 392 25.73 20.66 -10.01
C THR A 392 24.89 21.95 -10.08
N SER A 393 24.93 22.77 -9.03
CA SER A 393 24.26 24.08 -9.05
C SER A 393 24.79 25.00 -10.15
N ALA A 394 26.10 24.99 -10.42
CA ALA A 394 26.70 25.77 -11.51
C ALA A 394 26.30 25.20 -12.89
N GLN A 395 26.24 23.89 -13.05
CA GLN A 395 25.81 23.24 -14.29
C GLN A 395 24.35 23.57 -14.60
N LEU A 396 23.44 23.50 -13.63
CA LEU A 396 22.03 23.81 -13.83
C LEU A 396 21.78 25.25 -14.24
N THR A 397 22.61 26.20 -13.80
CA THR A 397 22.43 27.63 -14.14
C THR A 397 22.65 27.88 -15.63
N GLY A 398 23.42 27.06 -16.34
CA GLY A 398 23.68 27.16 -17.77
C GLY A 398 22.85 26.19 -18.63
N LEU A 399 21.99 25.39 -18.02
CA LEU A 399 21.27 24.34 -18.73
C LEU A 399 20.10 24.93 -19.55
N HIS A 400 20.07 24.61 -20.83
CA HIS A 400 18.98 24.95 -21.72
C HIS A 400 17.93 23.83 -21.72
N PRO A 401 16.63 24.17 -21.92
CA PRO A 401 15.58 23.16 -22.09
C PRO A 401 15.95 22.16 -23.20
N ALA A 402 15.62 20.89 -22.97
CA ALA A 402 15.86 19.85 -23.95
C ALA A 402 15.07 20.13 -25.25
N GLU A 403 15.78 20.04 -26.39
CA GLU A 403 15.11 20.15 -27.70
C GLU A 403 14.16 18.94 -27.86
N GLY A 404 12.87 19.23 -28.00
CA GLY A 404 11.85 18.23 -28.21
C GLY A 404 11.60 17.97 -29.68
N GLU A 405 11.75 16.73 -30.13
CA GLU A 405 11.15 16.35 -31.41
C GLU A 405 9.61 16.48 -31.32
N PRO A 406 8.93 17.01 -32.33
CA PRO A 406 7.48 17.08 -32.34
C PRO A 406 6.92 15.65 -32.23
N VAL A 407 6.09 15.42 -31.22
CA VAL A 407 5.40 14.14 -31.09
C VAL A 407 4.35 14.05 -32.19
N VAL A 408 4.60 13.24 -33.18
CA VAL A 408 3.57 12.83 -34.13
C VAL A 408 2.66 11.87 -33.36
N VAL A 409 1.53 12.38 -32.84
CA VAL A 409 0.49 11.52 -32.27
C VAL A 409 -0.11 10.75 -33.46
N PRO A 410 0.06 9.42 -33.54
CA PRO A 410 -0.56 8.65 -34.60
C PRO A 410 -2.08 8.84 -34.57
N ALA A 411 -2.73 8.70 -35.71
CA ALA A 411 -4.18 8.67 -35.75
C ALA A 411 -4.72 7.63 -34.76
N PRO A 412 -5.82 7.91 -34.02
CA PRO A 412 -6.36 6.96 -33.08
C PRO A 412 -6.72 5.64 -33.77
N GLY A 413 -6.09 4.56 -33.35
CA GLY A 413 -6.28 3.21 -33.86
C GLY A 413 -5.02 2.37 -33.60
N LEU A 414 -5.24 1.09 -33.37
CA LEU A 414 -4.14 0.14 -33.31
C LEU A 414 -3.55 -0.08 -34.72
N PRO A 415 -2.24 -0.34 -34.86
CA PRO A 415 -1.66 -0.80 -36.09
C PRO A 415 -2.46 -1.99 -36.65
N PRO A 416 -2.56 -2.15 -37.98
CA PRO A 416 -3.35 -3.23 -38.59
C PRO A 416 -2.92 -4.64 -38.17
N ASP A 417 -1.67 -4.79 -37.75
CA ASP A 417 -1.04 -6.03 -37.30
C ASP A 417 -0.97 -6.16 -35.77
N ALA A 418 -1.55 -5.24 -35.01
CA ALA A 418 -1.46 -5.24 -33.54
C ALA A 418 -2.02 -6.54 -32.91
N GLU A 419 -3.06 -7.13 -33.52
CA GLU A 419 -3.63 -8.40 -33.04
C GLU A 419 -2.65 -9.57 -33.11
N GLU A 420 -1.70 -9.55 -34.04
CA GLU A 420 -0.68 -10.59 -34.19
C GLU A 420 0.36 -10.56 -33.05
N HIS A 421 0.47 -9.45 -32.36
CA HIS A 421 1.40 -9.21 -31.26
C HIS A 421 0.77 -9.41 -29.87
N LEU A 422 -0.55 -9.62 -29.78
CA LEU A 422 -1.25 -9.90 -28.54
C LEU A 422 -1.01 -11.34 -28.06
N VAL A 423 -0.82 -11.52 -26.77
CA VAL A 423 -0.71 -12.86 -26.16
C VAL A 423 -2.05 -13.58 -26.19
N ARG A 424 -3.15 -12.83 -26.05
CA ARG A 424 -4.52 -13.36 -26.18
C ARG A 424 -5.21 -12.75 -27.38
N ASP A 425 -5.80 -13.60 -28.21
CA ASP A 425 -6.70 -13.09 -29.25
C ASP A 425 -8.01 -12.54 -28.64
N ARG A 426 -8.78 -11.84 -29.45
CA ARG A 426 -10.05 -11.23 -29.02
C ARG A 426 -11.02 -12.25 -28.41
N ASN A 427 -11.10 -13.46 -28.94
CA ASN A 427 -12.06 -14.48 -28.48
C ASN A 427 -11.65 -15.01 -27.10
N GLN A 428 -10.37 -15.29 -26.91
CA GLN A 428 -9.83 -15.71 -25.62
C GLN A 428 -10.02 -14.59 -24.56
N TYR A 429 -9.73 -13.33 -24.89
CA TYR A 429 -9.92 -12.22 -23.98
C TYR A 429 -11.38 -12.04 -23.53
N LEU A 430 -12.34 -12.20 -24.47
CA LEU A 430 -13.76 -12.15 -24.14
C LEU A 430 -14.23 -13.35 -23.28
N ALA A 431 -13.66 -14.54 -23.53
CA ALA A 431 -13.92 -15.72 -22.70
C ALA A 431 -13.39 -15.53 -21.27
N ASP A 432 -12.18 -14.95 -21.13
CA ASP A 432 -11.57 -14.63 -19.83
C ASP A 432 -12.40 -13.58 -19.07
N ILE A 433 -12.93 -12.54 -19.74
CA ILE A 433 -13.87 -11.58 -19.15
C ILE A 433 -15.13 -12.29 -18.62
N ALA A 434 -15.70 -13.21 -19.40
CA ALA A 434 -16.89 -13.94 -18.97
C ALA A 434 -16.60 -14.81 -17.74
N GLU A 435 -15.44 -15.45 -17.69
CA GLU A 435 -15.00 -16.23 -16.53
C GLU A 435 -14.75 -15.33 -15.30
N CYS A 436 -14.07 -14.18 -15.45
CA CYS A 436 -13.91 -13.21 -14.37
C CYS A 436 -15.26 -12.80 -13.79
N ARG A 437 -16.24 -12.47 -14.65
CA ARG A 437 -17.60 -12.10 -14.22
C ARG A 437 -18.28 -13.25 -13.48
N ARG A 438 -18.09 -14.49 -13.94
CA ARG A 438 -18.63 -15.66 -13.25
C ARG A 438 -18.05 -15.82 -11.85
N GLN A 439 -16.75 -15.66 -11.68
CA GLN A 439 -16.08 -15.75 -10.37
C GLN A 439 -16.53 -14.63 -9.41
N LEU A 440 -16.64 -13.40 -9.91
CA LEU A 440 -17.16 -12.28 -9.14
C LEU A 440 -18.61 -12.53 -8.66
N ASN A 441 -19.49 -13.04 -9.54
CA ASN A 441 -20.87 -13.35 -9.18
C ASN A 441 -20.99 -14.51 -8.18
N LEU A 442 -20.04 -15.44 -8.17
CA LEU A 442 -19.97 -16.52 -7.19
C LEU A 442 -19.42 -16.03 -5.82
N GLY A 443 -18.88 -14.82 -5.75
CA GLY A 443 -18.21 -14.30 -4.55
C GLY A 443 -16.84 -14.92 -4.29
N GLU A 444 -16.24 -15.63 -5.27
CA GLU A 444 -14.89 -16.20 -5.13
C GLU A 444 -13.81 -15.12 -5.12
N SER A 445 -14.10 -13.92 -5.64
CA SER A 445 -13.30 -12.71 -5.55
C SER A 445 -14.22 -11.50 -5.61
N TYR A 446 -13.76 -10.35 -5.13
CA TYR A 446 -14.48 -9.08 -5.27
C TYR A 446 -13.84 -8.17 -6.34
N GLU A 447 -12.61 -8.46 -6.73
CA GLU A 447 -11.87 -7.77 -7.78
C GLU A 447 -10.97 -8.75 -8.55
N ILE A 448 -10.94 -8.61 -9.87
CA ILE A 448 -10.06 -9.39 -10.75
C ILE A 448 -9.45 -8.44 -11.77
N CYS A 449 -8.14 -8.26 -11.72
CA CYS A 449 -7.38 -7.50 -12.71
C CYS A 449 -7.03 -8.40 -13.90
N LEU A 450 -7.84 -8.37 -14.94
CA LEU A 450 -7.54 -9.07 -16.19
C LEU A 450 -6.59 -8.20 -17.02
N THR A 451 -5.40 -8.74 -17.31
CA THR A 451 -4.38 -8.06 -18.13
C THR A 451 -4.07 -8.86 -19.37
N ASP A 452 -3.61 -8.19 -20.41
CA ASP A 452 -3.02 -8.79 -21.59
C ASP A 452 -1.63 -8.20 -21.86
N LYS A 453 -0.85 -8.80 -22.74
CA LYS A 453 0.47 -8.33 -23.15
C LYS A 453 0.51 -8.15 -24.66
N LEU A 454 1.16 -7.09 -25.08
CA LEU A 454 1.50 -6.81 -26.46
C LEU A 454 3.02 -6.86 -26.59
N HIS A 455 3.55 -7.77 -27.42
CA HIS A 455 4.97 -7.91 -27.68
C HIS A 455 5.32 -7.20 -28.99
N LEU A 456 5.96 -6.06 -28.89
CA LEU A 456 6.39 -5.29 -30.05
C LEU A 456 7.91 -5.37 -30.21
N PRO A 457 8.43 -5.42 -31.46
CA PRO A 457 9.86 -5.26 -31.68
C PRO A 457 10.31 -3.87 -31.20
N PHE A 458 11.38 -3.85 -30.44
CA PHE A 458 11.96 -2.63 -29.90
C PHE A 458 13.30 -2.37 -30.56
N HIS A 459 13.46 -1.20 -31.20
CA HIS A 459 14.64 -0.85 -32.02
C HIS A 459 15.32 0.44 -31.56
N ASP A 460 14.84 1.02 -30.47
CA ASP A 460 15.31 2.27 -29.92
C ASP A 460 16.17 2.07 -28.66
N ASP A 461 16.85 3.13 -28.23
CA ASP A 461 17.36 3.20 -26.87
C ASP A 461 16.23 3.57 -25.88
N ASP A 462 16.35 3.14 -24.64
CA ASP A 462 15.37 3.31 -23.58
C ASP A 462 15.08 4.80 -23.26
N THR A 463 16.10 5.64 -23.28
CA THR A 463 15.99 7.08 -23.01
C THR A 463 15.19 7.77 -24.10
N SER A 464 15.50 7.54 -25.38
CA SER A 464 14.76 8.11 -26.52
C SER A 464 13.31 7.61 -26.53
N PHE A 465 13.09 6.34 -26.22
CA PHE A 465 11.73 5.79 -26.11
C PHE A 465 10.95 6.49 -25.01
N TYR A 466 11.53 6.59 -23.79
CA TYR A 466 10.88 7.23 -22.65
C TYR A 466 10.55 8.70 -22.93
N ARG A 467 11.47 9.45 -23.54
CA ARG A 467 11.26 10.85 -23.95
C ARG A 467 10.05 11.02 -24.87
N ARG A 468 9.85 10.11 -25.83
CA ARG A 468 8.66 10.12 -26.69
C ARG A 468 7.40 9.69 -25.94
N LEU A 469 7.49 8.64 -25.11
CA LEU A 469 6.37 8.11 -24.34
C LEU A 469 5.80 9.17 -23.39
N ARG A 470 6.64 9.85 -22.60
CA ARG A 470 6.20 10.87 -21.64
C ARG A 470 5.50 12.07 -22.30
N ARG A 471 5.84 12.37 -23.55
CA ARG A 471 5.20 13.44 -24.33
C ARG A 471 3.90 12.98 -25.00
N ALA A 472 3.87 11.74 -25.49
CA ALA A 472 2.68 11.17 -26.13
C ALA A 472 1.58 10.83 -25.10
N ASN A 473 1.98 10.43 -23.91
CA ASN A 473 1.09 10.00 -22.83
C ASN A 473 1.55 10.61 -21.49
N PRO A 474 1.41 11.92 -21.30
CA PRO A 474 1.82 12.57 -20.06
C PRO A 474 1.00 12.07 -18.87
N ALA A 475 1.67 11.74 -17.77
CA ALA A 475 1.08 11.19 -16.57
C ALA A 475 1.50 11.98 -15.31
N PRO A 476 0.67 12.00 -14.25
CA PRO A 476 1.05 12.56 -12.96
C PRO A 476 2.25 11.86 -12.33
N TYR A 477 2.34 10.54 -12.54
CA TYR A 477 3.43 9.68 -12.10
C TYR A 477 3.88 8.78 -13.23
N ALA A 478 5.12 8.91 -13.61
CA ALA A 478 5.81 8.06 -14.56
C ALA A 478 7.25 7.82 -14.06
N ALA A 479 7.94 6.83 -14.57
CA ALA A 479 9.31 6.57 -14.17
C ALA A 479 10.14 5.96 -15.30
N LEU A 480 11.40 6.38 -15.38
CA LEU A 480 12.48 5.67 -16.04
C LEU A 480 13.43 5.21 -14.93
N VAL A 481 13.64 3.91 -14.84
CA VAL A 481 14.57 3.28 -13.89
C VAL A 481 15.46 2.33 -14.68
N ARG A 482 16.78 2.51 -14.57
CA ARG A 482 17.78 1.72 -15.29
C ARG A 482 18.69 1.00 -14.30
#